data_4715c4f9a0883d990005da9a7fa9d5b3
#
_entry.id   4715c4f9a0883d990005da9a7fa9d5b3
#
_cell.length_a   1.000
_cell.length_b   1.000
_cell.length_c   1.000
_cell.angle_alpha   90.00
_cell.angle_beta   90.00
_cell.angle_gamma   90.00
#
_symmetry.space_group_name_H-M   'P 1'
#
loop_
_entity.id
_entity.type
_entity.pdbx_description
1 polymer ?
#
loop_
_entity_poly.entity_id
_entity_poly.type
_entity_poly.pdbx_seq_one_letter_code
_entity_poly.pdbx_strand_id
1 'polypeptide(L)'
;MTHLNNWSTGVIPDCTCTPLRKFNDPRGWLAEIFREDELEKALWPAMAYLSLTEPGIARGPHAHEDQTDLFVFFDGLFEVHLWDNRLGVASFGIHQVLLLGEEQSATLLVPPGVVHGYRNVSEKAALILNCPNRLYAGKNKKEPVDEIRHEDDLNTPFII
;
A
#
# COMPACT_ATOMS: atom_id res chain seq x y z
N MET A 1 5.43 -26.36 -16.21
CA MET A 1 5.30 -26.68 -14.76
C MET A 1 4.67 -25.47 -14.11
N THR A 2 3.39 -25.58 -13.77
CA THR A 2 2.65 -24.54 -13.07
C THR A 2 3.21 -24.43 -11.66
N HIS A 3 3.95 -23.39 -11.37
CA HIS A 3 4.29 -23.04 -9.99
C HIS A 3 2.99 -22.60 -9.31
N LEU A 4 2.31 -23.55 -8.67
CA LEU A 4 1.33 -23.24 -7.66
C LEU A 4 2.09 -22.61 -6.50
N ASN A 5 2.18 -21.29 -6.49
CA ASN A 5 2.69 -20.58 -5.35
C ASN A 5 1.67 -20.71 -4.24
N ASN A 6 1.94 -21.61 -3.31
CA ASN A 6 1.15 -21.79 -2.10
C ASN A 6 1.46 -20.64 -1.13
N TRP A 7 0.82 -19.48 -1.37
CA TRP A 7 0.80 -18.40 -0.40
C TRP A 7 0.00 -18.83 0.83
N SER A 8 0.56 -18.67 2.01
CA SER A 8 -0.13 -18.94 3.27
C SER A 8 -0.85 -17.67 3.74
N THR A 9 -2.12 -17.78 4.11
CA THR A 9 -2.84 -16.66 4.72
C THR A 9 -2.25 -16.34 6.08
N GLY A 10 -1.97 -15.06 6.34
CA GLY A 10 -1.38 -14.63 7.59
C GLY A 10 -1.18 -13.13 7.69
N VAL A 11 -0.47 -12.68 8.70
CA VAL A 11 -0.11 -11.29 8.94
C VAL A 11 1.36 -11.10 8.62
N ILE A 12 1.68 -10.03 7.90
CA ILE A 12 3.04 -9.58 7.61
C ILE A 12 3.40 -8.52 8.68
N PRO A 13 4.26 -8.83 9.66
CA PRO A 13 4.46 -7.98 10.85
C PRO A 13 4.96 -6.58 10.51
N ASP A 14 5.76 -6.44 9.44
CA ASP A 14 6.35 -5.18 9.02
C ASP A 14 5.38 -4.28 8.24
N CYS A 15 4.22 -4.81 7.81
CA CYS A 15 3.14 -4.03 7.21
C CYS A 15 2.23 -3.52 8.31
N THR A 16 2.49 -2.28 8.77
CA THR A 16 1.75 -1.69 9.89
C THR A 16 0.49 -1.00 9.40
N CYS A 17 -0.68 -1.55 9.78
CA CYS A 17 -1.98 -0.94 9.54
C CYS A 17 -2.47 -0.24 10.81
N THR A 18 -2.64 1.09 10.76
CA THR A 18 -3.06 1.90 11.90
C THR A 18 -4.38 2.61 11.58
N PRO A 19 -5.46 2.35 12.34
CA PRO A 19 -6.73 3.06 12.16
C PRO A 19 -6.56 4.58 12.23
N LEU A 20 -7.19 5.32 11.32
CA LEU A 20 -7.19 6.78 11.36
C LEU A 20 -8.03 7.28 12.53
N ARG A 21 -7.42 8.08 13.39
CA ARG A 21 -8.14 8.82 14.43
C ARG A 21 -8.80 10.04 13.83
N LYS A 22 -10.14 10.00 13.69
CA LYS A 22 -10.93 11.15 13.22
C LYS A 22 -11.32 12.05 14.39
N PHE A 23 -10.99 13.33 14.29
CA PHE A 23 -11.43 14.38 15.23
C PHE A 23 -12.64 15.06 14.63
N ASN A 24 -13.82 14.78 15.18
CA ASN A 24 -15.09 15.26 14.67
C ASN A 24 -15.49 16.60 15.31
N ASP A 25 -16.05 17.50 14.49
CA ASP A 25 -16.71 18.74 14.93
C ASP A 25 -17.91 19.06 14.01
N PRO A 26 -18.69 20.14 14.26
CA PRO A 26 -19.86 20.48 13.43
C PRO A 26 -19.54 20.75 11.93
N ARG A 27 -18.29 20.93 11.55
CA ARG A 27 -17.85 21.16 10.17
C ARG A 27 -17.45 19.86 9.45
N GLY A 28 -17.31 18.73 10.18
CA GLY A 28 -16.86 17.45 9.65
C GLY A 28 -15.79 16.80 10.53
N TRP A 29 -14.73 16.30 9.94
CA TRP A 29 -13.64 15.65 10.67
C TRP A 29 -12.27 16.02 10.10
N LEU A 30 -11.26 15.90 10.96
CA LEU A 30 -9.84 16.00 10.62
C LEU A 30 -9.15 14.72 11.10
N ALA A 31 -8.15 14.25 10.34
CA ALA A 31 -7.28 13.16 10.77
C ALA A 31 -5.83 13.50 10.45
N GLU A 32 -4.94 13.23 11.40
CA GLU A 32 -3.50 13.30 11.18
C GLU A 32 -3.05 12.03 10.45
N ILE A 33 -2.26 12.18 9.41
CA ILE A 33 -1.77 11.07 8.59
C ILE A 33 -0.46 10.52 9.13
N PHE A 34 0.45 11.41 9.48
CA PHE A 34 1.69 11.09 10.18
C PHE A 34 2.14 12.30 10.99
N ARG A 35 2.97 12.01 12.00
CA ARG A 35 3.66 13.03 12.80
C ARG A 35 5.14 12.69 12.83
N GLU A 36 6.00 13.70 12.73
CA GLU A 36 7.46 13.50 12.76
C GLU A 36 7.98 12.98 14.10
N ASP A 37 7.21 13.20 15.18
CA ASP A 37 7.51 12.76 16.54
C ASP A 37 6.99 11.33 16.84
N GLU A 38 6.22 10.72 15.92
CA GLU A 38 5.67 9.37 16.04
C GLU A 38 6.19 8.41 14.96
N LEU A 39 6.71 8.94 13.84
CA LEU A 39 7.24 8.14 12.73
C LEU A 39 8.76 8.24 12.68
N GLU A 40 9.44 7.09 12.54
CA GLU A 40 10.88 7.08 12.37
C GLU A 40 11.32 7.94 11.19
N LYS A 41 12.39 8.70 11.36
CA LYS A 41 12.89 9.65 10.36
C LYS A 41 13.17 9.02 8.99
N ALA A 42 13.62 7.78 8.95
CA ALA A 42 13.88 7.04 7.72
C ALA A 42 12.61 6.77 6.90
N LEU A 43 11.44 6.83 7.55
CA LEU A 43 10.13 6.58 6.95
C LEU A 43 9.36 7.87 6.62
N TRP A 44 9.93 9.05 6.91
CA TRP A 44 9.24 10.29 6.64
C TRP A 44 8.94 10.45 5.15
N PRO A 45 7.71 10.84 4.80
CA PRO A 45 7.33 11.06 3.41
C PRO A 45 8.22 12.09 2.71
N ALA A 46 8.68 11.74 1.51
CA ALA A 46 9.42 12.65 0.63
C ALA A 46 8.51 13.36 -0.37
N MET A 47 7.35 12.74 -0.65
CA MET A 47 6.31 13.29 -1.53
C MET A 47 4.95 12.73 -1.13
N ALA A 48 3.89 13.19 -1.79
CA ALA A 48 2.56 12.62 -1.66
C ALA A 48 1.82 12.72 -3.01
N TYR A 49 0.93 11.76 -3.27
CA TYR A 49 0.03 11.82 -4.42
C TYR A 49 -1.34 11.20 -4.11
N LEU A 50 -2.35 11.67 -4.80
CA LEU A 50 -3.69 11.09 -4.81
C LEU A 50 -3.83 10.15 -6.01
N SER A 51 -4.54 9.06 -5.82
CA SER A 51 -4.87 8.11 -6.88
C SER A 51 -6.36 7.82 -6.84
N LEU A 52 -7.06 8.15 -7.93
CA LEU A 52 -8.45 7.78 -8.14
C LEU A 52 -8.50 6.42 -8.84
N THR A 53 -9.32 5.51 -8.34
CA THR A 53 -9.50 4.17 -8.92
C THR A 53 -10.98 3.91 -9.17
N GLU A 54 -11.32 3.54 -10.41
CA GLU A 54 -12.68 3.21 -10.82
C GLU A 54 -13.17 1.91 -10.15
N PRO A 55 -14.50 1.69 -10.05
CA PRO A 55 -15.07 0.46 -9.50
C PRO A 55 -14.54 -0.80 -10.19
N GLY A 56 -14.17 -1.81 -9.40
CA GLY A 56 -13.68 -3.10 -9.88
C GLY A 56 -12.25 -3.10 -10.43
N ILE A 57 -11.62 -1.93 -10.55
CA ILE A 57 -10.26 -1.82 -11.09
C ILE A 57 -9.23 -2.03 -9.99
N ALA A 58 -8.15 -2.73 -10.33
CA ALA A 58 -6.99 -2.93 -9.49
C ALA A 58 -5.81 -2.03 -9.91
N ARG A 59 -4.93 -1.73 -8.95
CA ARG A 59 -3.62 -1.12 -9.18
C ARG A 59 -2.55 -2.00 -8.52
N GLY A 60 -1.47 -2.25 -9.25
CA GLY A 60 -0.48 -3.28 -8.93
C GLY A 60 -0.97 -4.66 -9.40
N PRO A 61 -0.30 -5.75 -9.00
CA PRO A 61 0.69 -5.81 -7.91
C PRO A 61 2.07 -5.28 -8.34
N HIS A 62 2.72 -4.58 -7.45
CA HIS A 62 4.09 -4.09 -7.63
C HIS A 62 4.86 -4.12 -6.30
N ALA A 63 6.16 -3.90 -6.35
CA ALA A 63 7.03 -3.79 -5.19
C ALA A 63 8.09 -2.73 -5.42
N HIS A 64 8.81 -2.39 -4.36
CA HIS A 64 9.94 -1.46 -4.39
C HIS A 64 11.19 -2.11 -3.80
N GLU A 65 12.37 -1.73 -4.29
CA GLU A 65 13.64 -2.21 -3.74
C GLU A 65 14.03 -1.47 -2.47
N ASP A 66 13.76 -0.16 -2.43
CA ASP A 66 14.20 0.74 -1.37
C ASP A 66 13.09 1.63 -0.79
N GLN A 67 11.99 1.84 -1.53
CA GLN A 67 10.90 2.71 -1.13
C GLN A 67 9.98 2.03 -0.12
N THR A 68 9.62 2.77 0.93
CA THR A 68 8.49 2.45 1.80
C THR A 68 7.30 3.32 1.40
N ASP A 69 6.14 2.72 1.23
CA ASP A 69 4.88 3.42 1.00
C ASP A 69 4.12 3.63 2.31
N LEU A 70 3.52 4.80 2.46
CA LEU A 70 2.53 5.11 3.49
C LEU A 70 1.21 5.43 2.82
N PHE A 71 0.40 4.40 2.61
CA PHE A 71 -0.94 4.54 2.06
C PHE A 71 -1.94 5.05 3.10
N VAL A 72 -2.93 5.78 2.64
CA VAL A 72 -4.08 6.21 3.43
C VAL A 72 -5.35 5.82 2.68
N PHE A 73 -6.09 4.89 3.26
CA PHE A 73 -7.39 4.46 2.78
C PHE A 73 -8.46 5.15 3.61
N PHE A 74 -9.26 6.02 3.00
CA PHE A 74 -10.22 6.88 3.71
C PHE A 74 -11.53 7.09 2.94
N ASP A 75 -11.60 6.67 1.68
CA ASP A 75 -12.72 6.81 0.77
C ASP A 75 -13.05 5.45 0.15
N GLY A 76 -14.32 5.22 -0.22
CA GLY A 76 -14.77 3.98 -0.83
C GLY A 76 -14.49 2.73 0.01
N LEU A 77 -14.19 1.63 -0.67
CA LEU A 77 -13.76 0.37 -0.07
C LEU A 77 -12.76 -0.30 -0.99
N PHE A 78 -11.60 -0.64 -0.45
CA PHE A 78 -10.51 -1.30 -1.15
C PHE A 78 -10.19 -2.65 -0.53
N GLU A 79 -10.07 -3.67 -1.38
CA GLU A 79 -9.43 -4.93 -1.02
C GLU A 79 -7.94 -4.80 -1.32
N VAL A 80 -7.12 -4.79 -0.25
CA VAL A 80 -5.68 -4.56 -0.30
C VAL A 80 -4.96 -5.87 -0.12
N HIS A 81 -4.11 -6.21 -1.06
CA HIS A 81 -3.32 -7.43 -1.08
C HIS A 81 -1.85 -7.14 -0.81
N LEU A 82 -1.25 -7.91 0.09
CA LEU A 82 0.15 -7.85 0.47
C LEU A 82 0.74 -9.25 0.38
N TRP A 83 1.88 -9.41 -0.30
CA TRP A 83 2.62 -10.68 -0.34
C TRP A 83 4.05 -10.47 0.13
N ASP A 84 4.46 -11.19 1.15
CA ASP A 84 5.85 -11.12 1.61
C ASP A 84 6.72 -12.05 0.75
N ASN A 85 7.40 -11.43 -0.21
CA ASN A 85 8.31 -12.10 -1.13
C ASN A 85 9.79 -11.91 -0.75
N ARG A 86 10.06 -11.44 0.47
CA ARG A 86 11.40 -11.19 0.97
C ARG A 86 12.05 -12.47 1.47
N LEU A 87 13.07 -12.95 0.76
CA LEU A 87 13.81 -14.14 1.18
C LEU A 87 14.50 -13.92 2.53
N GLY A 88 14.41 -14.93 3.40
CA GLY A 88 15.11 -14.93 4.70
C GLY A 88 14.38 -14.23 5.84
N VAL A 89 13.20 -13.64 5.62
CA VAL A 89 12.34 -13.15 6.71
C VAL A 89 11.34 -14.22 7.15
N ALA A 90 10.91 -14.17 8.41
CA ALA A 90 10.00 -15.18 8.99
C ALA A 90 8.63 -15.21 8.32
N SER A 91 8.17 -14.10 7.75
CA SER A 91 6.89 -13.95 7.06
C SER A 91 6.96 -14.25 5.55
N PHE A 92 8.12 -14.68 5.02
CA PHE A 92 8.23 -15.08 3.62
C PHE A 92 7.15 -16.11 3.23
N GLY A 93 6.46 -15.86 2.13
CA GLY A 93 5.37 -16.74 1.65
C GLY A 93 4.00 -16.44 2.26
N ILE A 94 3.85 -15.40 3.07
CA ILE A 94 2.55 -14.95 3.58
C ILE A 94 1.86 -14.03 2.56
N HIS A 95 0.57 -14.27 2.38
CA HIS A 95 -0.38 -13.38 1.70
C HIS A 95 -1.38 -12.86 2.73
N GLN A 96 -1.43 -11.54 2.86
CA GLN A 96 -2.36 -10.84 3.73
C GLN A 96 -3.34 -10.03 2.91
N VAL A 97 -4.63 -10.09 3.25
CA VAL A 97 -5.69 -9.29 2.64
C VAL A 97 -6.32 -8.40 3.71
N LEU A 98 -6.49 -7.13 3.39
CA LEU A 98 -7.15 -6.14 4.24
C LEU A 98 -8.31 -5.49 3.48
N LEU A 99 -9.40 -5.19 4.18
CA LEU A 99 -10.49 -4.34 3.66
C LEU A 99 -10.39 -2.98 4.34
N LEU A 100 -10.05 -1.95 3.57
CA LEU A 100 -9.79 -0.60 4.07
C LEU A 100 -10.58 0.43 3.25
N GLY A 101 -11.01 1.52 3.86
CA GLY A 101 -11.76 2.58 3.19
C GLY A 101 -12.51 3.49 4.14
N GLU A 102 -13.64 4.01 3.71
CA GLU A 102 -14.41 5.03 4.44
C GLU A 102 -14.79 4.59 5.87
N GLU A 103 -15.30 3.36 6.03
CA GLU A 103 -15.72 2.84 7.33
C GLU A 103 -14.58 2.27 8.16
N GLN A 104 -13.54 1.77 7.50
CA GLN A 104 -12.32 1.23 8.11
C GLN A 104 -11.11 2.03 7.64
N SER A 105 -11.15 3.34 7.87
CA SER A 105 -10.06 4.22 7.43
C SER A 105 -8.80 3.97 8.25
N ALA A 106 -7.69 3.82 7.51
CA ALA A 106 -6.39 3.51 8.12
C ALA A 106 -5.23 4.06 7.28
N THR A 107 -4.10 4.24 7.93
CA THR A 107 -2.81 4.26 7.25
C THR A 107 -2.26 2.84 7.16
N LEU A 108 -1.59 2.54 6.06
CA LEU A 108 -0.91 1.26 5.84
C LEU A 108 0.52 1.54 5.39
N LEU A 109 1.47 1.13 6.20
CA LEU A 109 2.90 1.23 5.90
C LEU A 109 3.35 -0.08 5.26
N VAL A 110 3.91 0.00 4.05
CA VAL A 110 4.40 -1.16 3.28
C VAL A 110 5.89 -1.00 3.04
N PRO A 111 6.73 -1.87 3.64
CA PRO A 111 8.18 -1.77 3.49
C PRO A 111 8.67 -2.30 2.13
N PRO A 112 9.94 -2.00 1.76
CA PRO A 112 10.57 -2.55 0.57
C PRO A 112 10.48 -4.08 0.49
N GLY A 113 10.33 -4.61 -0.73
CA GLY A 113 10.30 -6.04 -1.01
C GLY A 113 8.95 -6.73 -0.74
N VAL A 114 7.99 -6.07 -0.08
CA VAL A 114 6.62 -6.57 0.02
C VAL A 114 5.87 -6.21 -1.26
N VAL A 115 5.41 -7.23 -1.98
CA VAL A 115 4.57 -7.04 -3.17
C VAL A 115 3.18 -6.63 -2.70
N HIS A 116 2.62 -5.60 -3.32
CA HIS A 116 1.34 -5.06 -2.90
C HIS A 116 0.52 -4.53 -4.08
N GLY A 117 -0.77 -4.45 -3.84
CA GLY A 117 -1.73 -3.85 -4.74
C GLY A 117 -3.11 -3.81 -4.10
N TYR A 118 -4.04 -3.15 -4.76
CA TYR A 118 -5.39 -3.00 -4.25
C TYR A 118 -6.42 -2.94 -5.38
N ARG A 119 -7.65 -3.38 -5.08
CA ARG A 119 -8.82 -3.27 -5.94
C ARG A 119 -9.87 -2.41 -5.28
N ASN A 120 -10.44 -1.46 -6.03
CA ASN A 120 -11.64 -0.76 -5.58
C ASN A 120 -12.84 -1.71 -5.69
N VAL A 121 -13.40 -2.13 -4.55
CA VAL A 121 -14.57 -3.01 -4.46
C VAL A 121 -15.85 -2.26 -4.11
N SER A 122 -15.81 -0.92 -4.07
CA SER A 122 -16.99 -0.08 -3.94
C SER A 122 -17.68 0.18 -5.29
N GLU A 123 -18.92 0.67 -5.25
CA GLU A 123 -19.72 0.96 -6.45
C GLU A 123 -19.38 2.30 -7.12
N LYS A 124 -18.50 3.10 -6.51
CA LYS A 124 -18.06 4.41 -7.00
C LYS A 124 -16.55 4.47 -7.15
N ALA A 125 -16.06 5.38 -8.00
CA ALA A 125 -14.65 5.73 -8.02
C ALA A 125 -14.22 6.26 -6.64
N ALA A 126 -13.05 5.84 -6.16
CA ALA A 126 -12.59 6.16 -4.82
C ALA A 126 -11.12 6.57 -4.81
N LEU A 127 -10.77 7.43 -3.86
CA LEU A 127 -9.46 8.03 -3.70
C LEU A 127 -8.66 7.32 -2.61
N ILE A 128 -7.37 7.15 -2.88
CA ILE A 128 -6.37 6.90 -1.85
C ILE A 128 -5.31 8.02 -1.88
N LEU A 129 -4.65 8.24 -0.75
CA LEU A 129 -3.43 9.04 -0.68
C LEU A 129 -2.24 8.10 -0.45
N ASN A 130 -1.13 8.31 -1.15
CA ASN A 130 0.14 7.66 -0.82
C ASN A 130 1.21 8.71 -0.52
N CYS A 131 1.97 8.47 0.53
CA CYS A 131 3.05 9.32 1.01
C CYS A 131 4.36 8.52 1.08
N PRO A 132 4.99 8.21 -0.07
CA PRO A 132 6.24 7.43 -0.08
C PRO A 132 7.41 8.22 0.52
N ASN A 133 8.36 7.48 1.13
CA ASN A 133 9.57 8.06 1.71
C ASN A 133 10.66 8.38 0.66
N ARG A 134 10.39 8.12 -0.63
CA ARG A 134 11.28 8.45 -1.74
C ARG A 134 10.57 9.27 -2.82
N LEU A 135 11.35 10.04 -3.57
CA LEU A 135 10.84 10.78 -4.72
C LEU A 135 10.71 9.86 -5.93
N TYR A 136 9.55 9.88 -6.59
CA TYR A 136 9.36 9.20 -7.87
C TYR A 136 10.40 9.67 -8.90
N ALA A 137 11.13 8.73 -9.48
CA ALA A 137 12.26 8.99 -10.39
C ALA A 137 13.34 9.91 -9.77
N GLY A 138 13.48 9.93 -8.46
CA GLY A 138 14.51 10.67 -7.73
C GLY A 138 14.42 12.19 -7.86
N LYS A 139 15.50 12.86 -7.52
CA LYS A 139 15.57 14.33 -7.53
C LYS A 139 15.43 14.87 -8.97
N ASN A 140 14.48 15.80 -9.15
CA ASN A 140 14.15 16.39 -10.45
C ASN A 140 13.73 15.37 -11.51
N LYS A 141 13.25 14.20 -11.12
CA LYS A 141 12.83 13.09 -12.02
C LYS A 141 13.92 12.64 -12.99
N LYS A 142 15.15 12.49 -12.49
CA LYS A 142 16.35 12.15 -13.30
C LYS A 142 16.95 10.79 -12.96
N GLU A 143 16.35 10.06 -12.04
CA GLU A 143 16.84 8.75 -11.59
C GLU A 143 15.89 7.65 -12.10
N PRO A 144 16.34 6.38 -12.19
CA PRO A 144 15.46 5.25 -12.45
C PRO A 144 14.33 5.19 -11.43
N VAL A 145 13.17 4.73 -11.86
CA VAL A 145 12.01 4.53 -10.97
C VAL A 145 12.26 3.27 -10.15
N ASP A 146 12.11 3.37 -8.83
CA ASP A 146 12.14 2.24 -7.91
C ASP A 146 10.75 1.57 -7.89
N GLU A 147 10.46 0.78 -8.93
CA GLU A 147 9.20 0.04 -9.02
C GLU A 147 9.39 -1.25 -9.79
N ILE A 148 9.07 -2.39 -9.16
CA ILE A 148 9.04 -3.71 -9.77
C ILE A 148 7.59 -4.02 -10.10
N ARG A 149 7.21 -3.90 -11.37
CA ARG A 149 5.83 -4.04 -11.86
C ARG A 149 5.51 -5.50 -12.15
N HIS A 150 4.89 -6.17 -11.19
CA HIS A 150 4.44 -7.55 -11.37
C HIS A 150 3.17 -7.64 -12.21
N GLU A 151 2.37 -6.58 -12.29
CA GLU A 151 1.19 -6.51 -13.16
C GLU A 151 1.51 -6.61 -14.64
N ASP A 152 2.73 -6.34 -15.05
CA ASP A 152 3.20 -6.44 -16.44
C ASP A 152 3.68 -7.87 -16.80
N ASP A 153 3.80 -8.77 -15.82
CA ASP A 153 4.19 -10.17 -16.03
C ASP A 153 2.97 -11.08 -16.10
N LEU A 154 2.70 -11.64 -17.27
CA LEU A 154 1.59 -12.57 -17.49
C LEU A 154 1.68 -13.87 -16.66
N ASN A 155 2.83 -14.22 -16.13
CA ASN A 155 3.07 -15.39 -15.29
C ASN A 155 3.24 -15.00 -13.81
N THR A 156 2.88 -13.79 -13.43
CA THR A 156 3.00 -13.35 -12.04
C THR A 156 2.25 -14.28 -11.10
N PRO A 157 2.86 -14.65 -9.96
CA PRO A 157 2.18 -15.43 -8.92
C PRO A 157 1.28 -14.56 -8.01
N PHE A 158 1.32 -13.24 -8.17
CA PHE A 158 0.60 -12.27 -7.35
C PHE A 158 -0.67 -11.85 -8.10
N ILE A 159 -1.84 -12.24 -7.61
CA ILE A 159 -3.12 -12.00 -8.28
C ILE A 159 -4.06 -11.26 -7.34
N ILE A 160 -4.57 -10.10 -7.80
CA ILE A 160 -5.59 -9.29 -7.12
C ILE A 160 -6.96 -9.63 -7.70
#